data_a4be2212c21543f10e2d1a31b60d8a94
#
_entry.id   a4be2212c21543f10e2d1a31b60d8a94
#
_cell.length_a   1.000
_cell.length_b   1.000
_cell.length_c   1.000
_cell.angle_alpha   90.00
_cell.angle_beta   90.00
_cell.angle_gamma   90.00
#
_symmetry.space_group_name_H-M   'P 1'
#
loop_
_entity.id
_entity.type
_entity.pdbx_description
1 polymer ?
#
loop_
_entity_poly.entity_id
_entity_poly.type
_entity_poly.pdbx_seq_one_letter_code
_entity_poly.pdbx_strand_id
1 'polypeptide(L)'
;MVQTLVGKRYLLRRIGHVVLVVVCGLSVSGCGYALAGRGSFLPDYIRTVGIPQFVNNSTFFQVEQTLTEKVRAEFIGRGRYTVLTAPEGADAVVTGAVTSISVQPVGFTDQQLASRYLFLLTMKVEFTDARTNQVLWSTSALTFREEYELTTRSNTALEGATFLTQERSSFDRIADDVARTVVTAIVEAF
;
A
#
# COMPACT_ATOMS: atom_id res chain seq x y z
N MET A 1 29.30 30.05 -66.05
CA MET A 1 29.17 28.68 -65.51
C MET A 1 29.38 28.58 -64.00
N VAL A 2 29.54 29.68 -63.26
CA VAL A 2 29.83 29.69 -61.79
C VAL A 2 28.55 30.01 -60.98
N GLN A 3 27.58 30.66 -61.53
CA GLN A 3 26.34 31.09 -60.82
C GLN A 3 25.39 29.93 -60.45
N THR A 4 25.38 28.83 -61.20
CA THR A 4 24.47 27.70 -60.97
C THR A 4 24.91 26.80 -59.83
N LEU A 5 26.17 26.80 -59.41
CA LEU A 5 26.68 25.97 -58.34
C LEU A 5 26.43 26.57 -56.93
N VAL A 6 26.33 27.89 -56.81
CA VAL A 6 26.04 28.57 -55.53
C VAL A 6 24.58 28.38 -55.11
N GLY A 7 23.65 28.51 -56.05
CA GLY A 7 22.21 28.29 -55.75
C GLY A 7 21.88 26.89 -55.29
N LYS A 8 22.56 25.88 -55.85
CA LYS A 8 22.34 24.47 -55.49
C LYS A 8 22.84 24.15 -54.05
N ARG A 9 23.89 24.81 -53.58
CA ARG A 9 24.40 24.66 -52.22
C ARG A 9 23.46 25.29 -51.17
N TYR A 10 22.88 26.46 -51.48
CA TYR A 10 21.90 27.10 -50.59
C TYR A 10 20.60 26.31 -50.51
N LEU A 11 20.14 25.75 -51.60
CA LEU A 11 18.94 24.93 -51.65
C LEU A 11 19.13 23.63 -50.81
N LEU A 12 20.24 22.93 -51.00
CA LEU A 12 20.58 21.72 -50.20
C LEU A 12 20.70 22.03 -48.70
N ARG A 13 21.25 23.18 -48.35
CA ARG A 13 21.37 23.58 -46.93
C ARG A 13 20.02 23.89 -46.29
N ARG A 14 19.10 24.52 -47.03
CA ARG A 14 17.73 24.78 -46.56
C ARG A 14 16.92 23.47 -46.42
N ILE A 15 17.04 22.56 -47.36
CA ILE A 15 16.40 21.25 -47.28
C ILE A 15 16.92 20.47 -46.07
N GLY A 16 18.21 20.51 -45.81
CA GLY A 16 18.81 19.85 -44.63
C GLY A 16 18.27 20.39 -43.29
N HIS A 17 18.08 21.74 -43.19
CA HIS A 17 17.50 22.33 -41.98
C HIS A 17 16.01 21.97 -41.79
N VAL A 18 15.23 21.92 -42.90
CA VAL A 18 13.82 21.51 -42.83
C VAL A 18 13.68 20.06 -42.42
N VAL A 19 14.50 19.16 -42.97
CA VAL A 19 14.52 17.76 -42.60
C VAL A 19 14.92 17.59 -41.13
N LEU A 20 15.92 18.32 -40.64
CA LEU A 20 16.35 18.28 -39.24
C LEU A 20 15.24 18.73 -38.30
N VAL A 21 14.52 19.80 -38.62
CA VAL A 21 13.40 20.32 -37.82
C VAL A 21 12.24 19.31 -37.80
N VAL A 22 11.94 18.66 -38.92
CA VAL A 22 10.89 17.66 -39.02
C VAL A 22 11.25 16.39 -38.20
N VAL A 23 12.50 15.96 -38.28
CA VAL A 23 12.99 14.80 -37.47
C VAL A 23 12.98 15.10 -35.99
N CYS A 24 13.42 16.32 -35.56
CA CYS A 24 13.31 16.76 -34.18
C CYS A 24 11.85 16.88 -33.71
N GLY A 25 10.92 17.36 -34.55
CA GLY A 25 9.50 17.46 -34.22
C GLY A 25 8.82 16.11 -34.05
N LEU A 26 9.21 15.11 -34.82
CA LEU A 26 8.70 13.72 -34.71
C LEU A 26 9.23 12.97 -33.46
N SER A 27 10.39 13.38 -32.92
CA SER A 27 10.99 12.76 -31.74
C SER A 27 10.29 13.16 -30.42
N VAL A 28 9.49 14.22 -30.39
CA VAL A 28 8.81 14.74 -29.18
C VAL A 28 7.46 14.05 -28.93
N SER A 29 6.94 13.29 -29.88
CA SER A 29 5.61 12.65 -29.78
C SER A 29 5.63 11.30 -29.02
N GLY A 30 6.76 10.85 -28.45
CA GLY A 30 6.95 9.52 -27.93
C GLY A 30 6.84 9.35 -26.41
N CYS A 31 6.61 10.41 -25.63
CA CYS A 31 6.36 10.25 -24.19
C CYS A 31 4.87 10.06 -23.91
N GLY A 32 4.34 8.93 -24.34
CA GLY A 32 3.05 8.42 -23.87
C GLY A 32 3.16 7.92 -22.43
N TYR A 33 3.42 8.81 -21.47
CA TYR A 33 3.17 8.52 -20.07
C TYR A 33 1.66 8.54 -19.87
N ALA A 34 1.02 7.41 -20.08
CA ALA A 34 -0.32 7.21 -19.54
C ALA A 34 -0.18 7.30 -18.02
N LEU A 35 -0.81 8.32 -17.42
CA LEU A 35 -0.99 8.41 -15.98
C LEU A 35 -1.80 7.16 -15.58
N ALA A 36 -1.12 6.06 -15.25
CA ALA A 36 -1.71 4.95 -14.53
C ALA A 36 -2.09 5.49 -13.15
N GLY A 37 -3.36 5.80 -12.94
CA GLY A 37 -3.83 6.39 -11.68
C GLY A 37 -5.11 7.19 -11.79
N ARG A 38 -5.73 7.25 -12.94
CA ARG A 38 -7.10 7.79 -13.05
C ARG A 38 -8.08 6.63 -13.15
N GLY A 39 -8.54 6.17 -11.99
CA GLY A 39 -9.87 5.62 -11.83
C GLY A 39 -10.03 4.14 -12.03
N SER A 40 -9.24 3.30 -11.42
CA SER A 40 -9.77 2.04 -10.96
C SER A 40 -10.39 2.31 -9.58
N PHE A 41 -11.65 2.51 -9.58
CA PHE A 41 -12.47 2.57 -8.38
C PHE A 41 -13.39 1.36 -8.40
N LEU A 42 -13.81 0.97 -7.21
CA LEU A 42 -14.86 -0.03 -7.09
C LEU A 42 -16.03 0.30 -8.04
N PRO A 43 -16.75 -0.69 -8.54
CA PRO A 43 -17.93 -0.48 -9.36
C PRO A 43 -18.86 0.58 -8.76
N ASP A 44 -19.46 1.44 -9.58
CA ASP A 44 -20.23 2.62 -9.16
C ASP A 44 -21.38 2.32 -8.21
N TYR A 45 -21.86 1.07 -8.17
CA TYR A 45 -22.90 0.63 -7.27
C TYR A 45 -22.39 0.36 -5.84
N ILE A 46 -21.07 0.17 -5.65
CA ILE A 46 -20.49 -0.03 -4.32
C ILE A 46 -20.23 1.35 -3.71
N ARG A 47 -21.12 1.79 -2.86
CA ARG A 47 -21.03 3.05 -2.12
C ARG A 47 -20.85 2.83 -0.63
N THR A 48 -21.35 1.70 -0.14
CA THR A 48 -21.34 1.35 1.26
C THR A 48 -20.51 0.09 1.46
N VAL A 49 -19.50 0.18 2.32
CA VAL A 49 -18.58 -0.93 2.62
C VAL A 49 -18.76 -1.33 4.08
N GLY A 50 -19.16 -2.57 4.31
CA GLY A 50 -19.24 -3.19 5.63
C GLY A 50 -17.86 -3.71 6.05
N ILE A 51 -17.40 -3.32 7.22
CA ILE A 51 -16.12 -3.81 7.76
C ILE A 51 -16.40 -4.30 9.19
N PRO A 52 -16.87 -5.55 9.36
CA PRO A 52 -17.00 -6.16 10.68
C PRO A 52 -15.63 -6.28 11.34
N GLN A 53 -15.63 -6.50 12.65
CA GLN A 53 -14.39 -6.74 13.38
C GLN A 53 -13.66 -7.95 12.79
N PHE A 54 -12.36 -7.80 12.55
CA PHE A 54 -11.52 -8.87 12.03
C PHE A 54 -11.39 -10.01 13.06
N VAL A 55 -11.12 -11.20 12.57
CA VAL A 55 -10.90 -12.37 13.42
C VAL A 55 -9.42 -12.41 13.83
N ASN A 56 -9.15 -12.77 15.07
CA ASN A 56 -7.79 -12.95 15.58
C ASN A 56 -7.56 -14.42 15.94
N ASN A 57 -6.70 -15.07 15.17
CA ASN A 57 -6.25 -16.44 15.43
C ASN A 57 -4.81 -16.48 16.00
N SER A 58 -4.26 -15.33 16.39
CA SER A 58 -2.95 -15.22 17.02
C SER A 58 -3.07 -15.25 18.56
N THR A 59 -1.94 -15.29 19.22
CA THR A 59 -1.84 -15.20 20.68
C THR A 59 -1.76 -13.76 21.21
N PHE A 60 -1.74 -12.77 20.31
CA PHE A 60 -1.70 -11.35 20.67
C PHE A 60 -3.10 -10.80 20.83
N PHE A 61 -3.35 -10.12 21.93
CA PHE A 61 -4.67 -9.58 22.26
C PHE A 61 -4.91 -8.22 21.62
N GLN A 62 -6.18 -7.93 21.28
CA GLN A 62 -6.69 -6.64 20.80
C GLN A 62 -6.12 -6.17 19.45
N VAL A 63 -5.33 -6.99 18.75
CA VAL A 63 -4.78 -6.64 17.43
C VAL A 63 -5.86 -6.53 16.37
N GLU A 64 -6.90 -7.36 16.45
CA GLU A 64 -8.05 -7.35 15.54
C GLU A 64 -8.83 -6.03 15.62
N GLN A 65 -8.97 -5.48 16.81
CA GLN A 65 -9.66 -4.21 16.99
C GLN A 65 -8.89 -3.06 16.32
N THR A 66 -7.60 -2.93 16.63
CA THR A 66 -6.75 -1.87 16.06
C THR A 66 -6.68 -1.97 14.54
N LEU A 67 -6.46 -3.17 13.99
CA LEU A 67 -6.42 -3.38 12.54
C LEU A 67 -7.75 -3.00 11.88
N THR A 68 -8.88 -3.42 12.46
CA THR A 68 -10.20 -3.09 11.93
C THR A 68 -10.45 -1.59 11.92
N GLU A 69 -10.12 -0.90 13.02
CA GLU A 69 -10.29 0.55 13.13
C GLU A 69 -9.43 1.31 12.12
N LYS A 70 -8.18 0.90 11.92
CA LYS A 70 -7.26 1.50 10.93
C LYS A 70 -7.78 1.29 9.50
N VAL A 71 -8.25 0.09 9.15
CA VAL A 71 -8.83 -0.18 7.83
C VAL A 71 -10.11 0.63 7.60
N ARG A 72 -10.98 0.75 8.60
CA ARG A 72 -12.17 1.62 8.52
C ARG A 72 -11.79 3.08 8.30
N ALA A 73 -10.83 3.59 9.08
CA ALA A 73 -10.34 4.96 8.96
C ALA A 73 -9.75 5.24 7.57
N GLU A 74 -8.98 4.31 7.02
CA GLU A 74 -8.39 4.44 5.69
C GLU A 74 -9.48 4.47 4.58
N PHE A 75 -10.52 3.62 4.65
CA PHE A 75 -11.65 3.69 3.71
C PHE A 75 -12.40 5.02 3.81
N ILE A 76 -12.65 5.51 5.04
CA ILE A 76 -13.27 6.83 5.27
C ILE A 76 -12.40 7.94 4.68
N GLY A 77 -11.09 7.86 4.87
CA GLY A 77 -10.12 8.83 4.37
C GLY A 77 -10.10 8.95 2.84
N ARG A 78 -10.51 7.91 2.11
CA ARG A 78 -10.69 7.97 0.64
C ARG A 78 -11.86 8.85 0.21
N GLY A 79 -12.79 9.22 1.12
CA GLY A 79 -13.84 10.20 0.92
C GLY A 79 -14.95 9.80 -0.07
N ARG A 80 -15.01 8.53 -0.51
CA ARG A 80 -15.96 8.03 -1.50
C ARG A 80 -16.95 7.01 -0.97
N TYR A 81 -16.61 6.36 0.14
CA TYR A 81 -17.36 5.23 0.66
C TYR A 81 -17.95 5.56 2.03
N THR A 82 -19.18 5.11 2.25
CA THR A 82 -19.77 5.06 3.59
C THR A 82 -19.32 3.76 4.24
N VAL A 83 -18.72 3.82 5.42
CA VAL A 83 -18.24 2.64 6.14
C VAL A 83 -19.21 2.25 7.23
N LEU A 84 -19.65 0.98 7.21
CA LEU A 84 -20.46 0.37 8.25
C LEU A 84 -19.60 -0.57 9.10
N THR A 85 -19.95 -0.71 10.37
CA THR A 85 -19.28 -1.62 11.31
C THR A 85 -19.78 -3.06 11.22
N ALA A 86 -20.84 -3.28 10.45
CA ALA A 86 -21.49 -4.57 10.26
C ALA A 86 -21.71 -4.82 8.76
N PRO A 87 -21.89 -6.08 8.33
CA PRO A 87 -22.14 -6.41 6.93
C PRO A 87 -23.54 -6.03 6.45
N GLU A 88 -24.49 -5.88 7.37
CA GLU A 88 -25.90 -5.62 7.03
C GLU A 88 -26.05 -4.23 6.42
N GLY A 89 -26.69 -4.18 5.25
CA GLY A 89 -26.92 -2.93 4.50
C GLY A 89 -25.72 -2.41 3.72
N ALA A 90 -24.61 -3.15 3.69
CA ALA A 90 -23.47 -2.81 2.85
C ALA A 90 -23.65 -3.34 1.42
N ASP A 91 -23.08 -2.64 0.44
CA ASP A 91 -22.99 -3.10 -0.95
C ASP A 91 -21.87 -4.14 -1.12
N ALA A 92 -20.80 -4.00 -0.34
CA ALA A 92 -19.69 -4.94 -0.28
C ALA A 92 -19.11 -5.05 1.13
N VAL A 93 -18.45 -6.15 1.45
CA VAL A 93 -17.94 -6.45 2.78
C VAL A 93 -16.46 -6.79 2.72
N VAL A 94 -15.68 -6.17 3.59
CA VAL A 94 -14.27 -6.54 3.85
C VAL A 94 -14.22 -7.40 5.09
N THR A 95 -13.76 -8.64 4.95
CA THR A 95 -13.46 -9.52 6.08
C THR A 95 -11.97 -9.75 6.19
N GLY A 96 -11.46 -9.84 7.41
CA GLY A 96 -10.04 -10.09 7.67
C GLY A 96 -9.84 -11.07 8.81
N ALA A 97 -8.75 -11.83 8.74
CA ALA A 97 -8.34 -12.69 9.84
C ALA A 97 -6.81 -12.67 10.00
N VAL A 98 -6.37 -12.28 11.17
CA VAL A 98 -4.97 -12.42 11.57
C VAL A 98 -4.69 -13.91 11.77
N THR A 99 -3.78 -14.47 10.99
CA THR A 99 -3.44 -15.90 11.04
C THR A 99 -2.28 -16.18 11.99
N SER A 100 -1.31 -15.27 12.03
CA SER A 100 -0.19 -15.39 12.97
C SER A 100 0.46 -14.04 13.25
N ILE A 101 1.00 -13.93 14.45
CA ILE A 101 1.93 -12.87 14.85
C ILE A 101 3.12 -13.54 15.53
N SER A 102 4.33 -13.12 15.19
CA SER A 102 5.54 -13.55 15.86
C SER A 102 6.50 -12.40 16.10
N VAL A 103 7.21 -12.45 17.22
CA VAL A 103 8.28 -11.52 17.57
C VAL A 103 9.55 -12.33 17.79
N GLN A 104 10.60 -12.01 17.06
CA GLN A 104 11.85 -12.76 17.06
C GLN A 104 13.04 -11.82 17.25
N PRO A 105 14.01 -12.15 18.12
CA PRO A 105 15.24 -11.39 18.21
C PRO A 105 16.08 -11.57 16.93
N VAL A 106 16.51 -10.47 16.33
CA VAL A 106 17.32 -10.46 15.09
C VAL A 106 18.64 -9.70 15.25
N GLY A 107 18.86 -9.06 16.39
CA GLY A 107 20.13 -8.40 16.72
C GLY A 107 20.47 -8.54 18.19
N PHE A 108 21.79 -8.60 18.46
CA PHE A 108 22.31 -8.80 19.81
C PHE A 108 23.41 -7.76 20.09
N THR A 109 23.56 -7.41 21.37
CA THR A 109 24.68 -6.60 21.86
C THR A 109 25.94 -7.44 21.99
N ASP A 110 27.08 -6.80 22.26
CA ASP A 110 28.35 -7.49 22.57
C ASP A 110 28.26 -8.43 23.80
N GLN A 111 27.28 -8.17 24.67
CA GLN A 111 26.97 -9.03 25.83
C GLN A 111 25.96 -10.14 25.52
N GLN A 112 25.64 -10.36 24.23
CA GLN A 112 24.66 -11.35 23.75
C GLN A 112 23.23 -11.15 24.26
N LEU A 113 22.87 -9.91 24.61
CA LEU A 113 21.49 -9.54 24.93
C LEU A 113 20.77 -9.11 23.65
N ALA A 114 19.54 -9.57 23.48
CA ALA A 114 18.73 -9.19 22.32
C ALA A 114 18.47 -7.67 22.34
N SER A 115 18.82 -6.98 21.27
CA SER A 115 18.70 -5.53 21.13
C SER A 115 17.77 -5.11 19.99
N ARG A 116 17.59 -5.96 18.97
CA ARG A 116 16.65 -5.74 17.86
C ARG A 116 15.71 -6.92 17.73
N TYR A 117 14.47 -6.60 17.45
CA TYR A 117 13.41 -7.58 17.26
C TYR A 117 12.72 -7.39 15.93
N LEU A 118 12.32 -8.48 15.30
CA LEU A 118 11.49 -8.51 14.11
C LEU A 118 10.06 -8.89 14.51
N PHE A 119 9.13 -8.00 14.28
CA PHE A 119 7.71 -8.26 14.38
C PHE A 119 7.19 -8.71 13.02
N LEU A 120 6.52 -9.83 12.98
CA LEU A 120 5.90 -10.41 11.77
C LEU A 120 4.41 -10.59 12.03
N LEU A 121 3.58 -9.99 11.17
CA LEU A 121 2.13 -10.17 11.15
C LEU A 121 1.73 -10.79 9.82
N THR A 122 0.98 -11.88 9.86
CA THR A 122 0.39 -12.50 8.67
C THR A 122 -1.13 -12.54 8.82
N MET A 123 -1.84 -12.12 7.77
CA MET A 123 -3.30 -12.10 7.75
C MET A 123 -3.84 -12.48 6.38
N LYS A 124 -5.08 -12.93 6.35
CA LYS A 124 -5.88 -13.06 5.14
C LYS A 124 -6.94 -11.96 5.12
N VAL A 125 -7.27 -11.48 3.93
CA VAL A 125 -8.33 -10.49 3.73
C VAL A 125 -9.14 -10.89 2.51
N GLU A 126 -10.44 -10.67 2.57
CA GLU A 126 -11.37 -10.94 1.49
C GLU A 126 -12.33 -9.75 1.34
N PHE A 127 -12.59 -9.35 0.11
CA PHE A 127 -13.55 -8.33 -0.26
C PHE A 127 -14.62 -8.95 -1.14
N THR A 128 -15.86 -8.93 -0.68
CA THR A 128 -16.98 -9.67 -1.28
C THR A 128 -18.12 -8.72 -1.62
N ASP A 129 -18.72 -8.86 -2.80
CA ASP A 129 -19.98 -8.20 -3.16
C ASP A 129 -21.13 -8.78 -2.31
N ALA A 130 -21.79 -7.94 -1.52
CA ALA A 130 -22.85 -8.39 -0.60
C ALA A 130 -24.13 -8.85 -1.32
N ARG A 131 -24.34 -8.45 -2.59
CA ARG A 131 -25.53 -8.80 -3.37
C ARG A 131 -25.41 -10.15 -4.06
N THR A 132 -24.20 -10.45 -4.55
CA THR A 132 -23.94 -11.66 -5.35
C THR A 132 -23.16 -12.72 -4.56
N ASN A 133 -22.61 -12.37 -3.40
CA ASN A 133 -21.67 -13.16 -2.62
C ASN A 133 -20.42 -13.55 -3.43
N GLN A 134 -20.08 -12.79 -4.47
CA GLN A 134 -18.89 -13.01 -5.27
C GLN A 134 -17.68 -12.36 -4.58
N VAL A 135 -16.59 -13.11 -4.44
CA VAL A 135 -15.31 -12.56 -4.01
C VAL A 135 -14.76 -11.68 -5.12
N LEU A 136 -14.65 -10.39 -4.85
CA LEU A 136 -14.14 -9.39 -5.76
C LEU A 136 -12.62 -9.30 -5.69
N TRP A 137 -12.07 -9.43 -4.49
CA TRP A 137 -10.63 -9.44 -4.24
C TRP A 137 -10.32 -10.25 -2.99
N SER A 138 -9.21 -10.97 -2.98
CA SER A 138 -8.76 -11.68 -1.79
C SER A 138 -7.25 -11.90 -1.77
N THR A 139 -6.71 -12.00 -0.58
CA THR A 139 -5.34 -12.45 -0.33
C THR A 139 -5.33 -13.47 0.80
N SER A 140 -4.61 -14.58 0.60
CA SER A 140 -4.54 -15.67 1.58
C SER A 140 -3.42 -15.49 2.62
N ALA A 141 -2.39 -14.68 2.32
CA ALA A 141 -1.23 -14.51 3.17
C ALA A 141 -0.56 -13.15 2.91
N LEU A 142 -1.14 -12.09 3.46
CA LEU A 142 -0.52 -10.78 3.48
C LEU A 142 0.40 -10.70 4.69
N THR A 143 1.70 -10.47 4.47
CA THR A 143 2.71 -10.47 5.54
C THR A 143 3.36 -9.10 5.66
N PHE A 144 3.37 -8.57 6.87
CA PHE A 144 4.01 -7.31 7.25
C PHE A 144 5.17 -7.57 8.20
N ARG A 145 6.21 -6.76 8.09
CA ARG A 145 7.45 -6.86 8.86
C ARG A 145 7.83 -5.50 9.38
N GLU A 146 8.18 -5.44 10.66
CA GLU A 146 8.70 -4.25 11.29
C GLU A 146 9.85 -4.63 12.22
N GLU A 147 10.98 -3.98 12.05
CA GLU A 147 12.09 -4.12 12.99
C GLU A 147 12.06 -2.97 14.00
N TYR A 148 12.27 -3.28 15.27
CA TYR A 148 12.40 -2.29 16.32
C TYR A 148 13.56 -2.60 17.26
N GLU A 149 14.19 -1.54 17.75
CA GLU A 149 15.30 -1.64 18.69
C GLU A 149 14.81 -1.38 20.11
N LEU A 150 15.23 -2.22 21.04
CA LEU A 150 15.08 -1.97 22.46
C LEU A 150 16.24 -1.10 22.94
N THR A 151 15.96 0.15 23.22
CA THR A 151 16.93 1.04 23.86
C THR A 151 17.06 0.66 25.33
N THR A 152 17.92 -0.30 25.63
CA THR A 152 18.25 -0.72 27.00
C THR A 152 19.04 0.40 27.67
N ARG A 153 18.37 1.42 28.20
CA ARG A 153 18.97 2.30 29.20
C ARG A 153 18.60 1.76 30.59
N SER A 154 19.49 0.88 31.08
CA SER A 154 19.74 0.59 32.49
C SER A 154 18.67 1.01 33.51
N ASN A 155 17.71 0.12 33.78
CA ASN A 155 17.13 -0.14 35.11
C ASN A 155 15.98 -1.15 34.98
N THR A 156 16.08 -2.25 35.69
CA THR A 156 15.30 -3.48 35.57
C THR A 156 13.77 -3.36 35.73
N ALA A 157 13.26 -2.30 36.36
CA ALA A 157 11.80 -2.09 36.51
C ALA A 157 11.18 -1.31 35.34
N LEU A 158 11.97 -0.54 34.59
CA LEU A 158 11.51 0.24 33.42
C LEU A 158 11.59 -0.56 32.11
N GLU A 159 12.33 -1.67 32.10
CA GLU A 159 12.56 -2.47 30.88
C GLU A 159 11.27 -3.10 30.34
N GLY A 160 10.43 -3.63 31.22
CA GLY A 160 9.15 -4.22 30.81
C GLY A 160 8.17 -3.17 30.25
N ALA A 161 8.08 -1.99 30.86
CA ALA A 161 7.20 -0.92 30.38
C ALA A 161 7.69 -0.33 29.05
N THR A 162 9.00 -0.18 28.87
CA THR A 162 9.61 0.29 27.62
C THR A 162 9.43 -0.73 26.50
N PHE A 163 9.60 -2.02 26.78
CA PHE A 163 9.35 -3.10 25.84
C PHE A 163 7.90 -3.07 25.33
N LEU A 164 6.92 -3.08 26.24
CA LEU A 164 5.50 -3.04 25.88
C LEU A 164 5.10 -1.78 25.11
N THR A 165 5.70 -0.63 25.43
CA THR A 165 5.43 0.63 24.72
C THR A 165 6.00 0.60 23.32
N GLN A 166 7.20 0.06 23.14
CA GLN A 166 7.88 -0.01 21.86
C GLN A 166 7.23 -1.05 20.95
N GLU A 167 6.82 -2.18 21.48
CA GLU A 167 6.05 -3.21 20.77
C GLU A 167 4.70 -2.66 20.28
N ARG A 168 3.95 -1.93 21.12
CA ARG A 168 2.71 -1.26 20.71
C ARG A 168 2.93 -0.23 19.61
N SER A 169 3.94 0.60 19.75
CA SER A 169 4.31 1.62 18.75
C SER A 169 4.70 0.98 17.40
N SER A 170 5.38 -0.16 17.41
CA SER A 170 5.70 -0.92 16.19
C SER A 170 4.46 -1.55 15.58
N PHE A 171 3.57 -2.07 16.41
CA PHE A 171 2.29 -2.61 15.95
C PHE A 171 1.40 -1.52 15.33
N ASP A 172 1.34 -0.31 15.90
CA ASP A 172 0.57 0.78 15.33
C ASP A 172 1.06 1.15 13.93
N ARG A 173 2.39 1.19 13.69
CA ARG A 173 2.95 1.42 12.35
C ARG A 173 2.56 0.33 11.36
N ILE A 174 2.67 -0.93 11.79
CA ILE A 174 2.22 -2.07 10.97
C ILE A 174 0.73 -1.97 10.66
N ALA A 175 -0.10 -1.60 11.64
CA ALA A 175 -1.54 -1.47 11.45
C ALA A 175 -1.90 -0.38 10.44
N ASP A 176 -1.17 0.74 10.43
CA ASP A 176 -1.31 1.78 9.40
C ASP A 176 -0.88 1.29 8.01
N ASP A 177 0.21 0.53 7.91
CA ASP A 177 0.68 -0.05 6.65
C ASP A 177 -0.27 -1.14 6.13
N VAL A 178 -0.81 -1.98 7.02
CA VAL A 178 -1.87 -2.93 6.69
C VAL A 178 -3.07 -2.21 6.09
N ALA A 179 -3.59 -1.19 6.78
CA ALA A 179 -4.76 -0.45 6.34
C ALA A 179 -4.55 0.15 4.96
N ARG A 180 -3.44 0.85 4.77
CA ARG A 180 -3.09 1.47 3.48
C ARG A 180 -2.96 0.43 2.37
N THR A 181 -2.25 -0.66 2.62
CA THR A 181 -2.01 -1.71 1.64
C THR A 181 -3.31 -2.41 1.24
N VAL A 182 -4.11 -2.81 2.22
CA VAL A 182 -5.39 -3.49 1.97
C VAL A 182 -6.36 -2.61 1.19
N VAL A 183 -6.56 -1.36 1.64
CA VAL A 183 -7.51 -0.45 1.00
C VAL A 183 -7.05 -0.07 -0.40
N THR A 184 -5.76 0.19 -0.60
CA THR A 184 -5.21 0.47 -1.93
C THR A 184 -5.37 -0.74 -2.85
N ALA A 185 -5.02 -1.94 -2.40
CA ALA A 185 -5.17 -3.15 -3.21
C ALA A 185 -6.63 -3.45 -3.59
N ILE A 186 -7.58 -3.21 -2.70
CA ILE A 186 -9.01 -3.37 -2.99
C ILE A 186 -9.47 -2.32 -4.02
N VAL A 187 -9.11 -1.05 -3.82
CA VAL A 187 -9.57 0.05 -4.69
C VAL A 187 -8.91 0.02 -6.06
N GLU A 188 -7.68 -0.46 -6.18
CA GLU A 188 -6.92 -0.54 -7.43
C GLU A 188 -7.12 -1.87 -8.20
N ALA A 189 -7.87 -2.82 -7.63
CA ALA A 189 -8.16 -4.09 -8.29
C ALA A 189 -9.16 -3.99 -9.46
N PHE A 190 -9.76 -2.78 -9.67
CA PHE A 190 -10.82 -2.52 -10.66
C PHE A 190 -10.46 -1.35 -11.65
#